data_68815b1dfc36826bb665223f85a4e7b3
#
_entry.id   68815b1dfc36826bb665223f85a4e7b3
#
_cell.length_a   1.000
_cell.length_b   1.000
_cell.length_c   1.000
_cell.angle_alpha   90.00
_cell.angle_beta   90.00
_cell.angle_gamma   90.00
#
_symmetry.space_group_name_H-M   'P 1'
#
loop_
_entity.id
_entity.type
_entity.pdbx_description
1 polymer ?
#
loop_
_entity_poly.entity_id
_entity_poly.type
_entity_poly.pdbx_seq_one_letter_code
_entity_poly.pdbx_strand_id
1 'polypeptide(L)'
;MSKRIVIALGGNALGSTLHEQADAVQITARAIVDLIAEGHEVIVAHGNGPQVGIINNAMLALMHEDPRQDSTPLSVCGAMSQAYIGYDLQNALHEEMMNRGIDEPVVTMVTQVEVDPNDPAFNDPSKPIGKFLSEEEAKVMAAKTGFLFKEDAGR
;
A
#
# COMPACT_ATOMS: atom_id res chain seq x y z
N MET A 1 1.29 -22.43 24.29
CA MET A 1 1.87 -23.00 23.04
C MET A 1 2.05 -21.86 22.04
N SER A 2 3.23 -21.67 21.53
CA SER A 2 3.49 -20.73 20.43
C SER A 2 2.64 -21.08 19.21
N LYS A 3 2.13 -20.07 18.52
CA LYS A 3 1.38 -20.19 17.24
C LYS A 3 2.04 -19.32 16.21
N ARG A 4 1.88 -19.67 14.93
CA ARG A 4 2.14 -18.77 13.81
C ARG A 4 0.84 -18.08 13.42
N ILE A 5 0.83 -16.76 13.49
CA ILE A 5 -0.36 -15.92 13.28
C ILE A 5 -0.13 -15.05 12.05
N VAL A 6 -1.08 -15.06 11.12
CA VAL A 6 -1.10 -14.16 9.98
C VAL A 6 -2.13 -13.07 10.23
N ILE A 7 -1.70 -11.82 10.19
CA ILE A 7 -2.54 -10.63 10.35
C ILE A 7 -2.66 -9.95 8.99
N ALA A 8 -3.88 -9.78 8.51
CA ALA A 8 -4.17 -9.04 7.29
C ALA A 8 -4.68 -7.64 7.63
N LEU A 9 -3.91 -6.61 7.32
CA LEU A 9 -4.29 -5.21 7.46
C LEU A 9 -4.96 -4.73 6.18
N GLY A 10 -6.25 -4.44 6.26
CA GLY A 10 -6.99 -3.83 5.14
C GLY A 10 -6.51 -2.41 4.83
N GLY A 11 -6.78 -1.93 3.62
CA GLY A 11 -6.32 -0.60 3.18
C GLY A 11 -6.78 0.55 4.07
N ASN A 12 -7.97 0.43 4.67
CA ASN A 12 -8.49 1.44 5.60
C ASN A 12 -7.79 1.44 6.98
N ALA A 13 -7.05 0.38 7.31
CA ALA A 13 -6.33 0.26 8.59
C ALA A 13 -5.04 1.09 8.61
N LEU A 14 -4.62 1.64 7.47
CA LEU A 14 -3.34 2.34 7.32
C LEU A 14 -3.52 3.84 7.02
N GLY A 15 -4.76 4.37 7.08
CA GLY A 15 -5.03 5.76 6.73
C GLY A 15 -4.86 6.08 5.24
N SER A 16 -5.14 7.34 4.89
CA SER A 16 -5.13 7.83 3.51
C SER A 16 -4.05 8.89 3.25
N THR A 17 -3.37 9.34 4.29
CA THR A 17 -2.28 10.32 4.24
C THR A 17 -1.05 9.79 4.97
N LEU A 18 0.11 10.41 4.75
CA LEU A 18 1.36 10.11 5.47
C LEU A 18 1.19 10.21 6.99
N HIS A 19 0.48 11.22 7.45
CA HIS A 19 0.25 11.47 8.87
C HIS A 19 -0.67 10.42 9.50
N GLU A 20 -1.79 10.14 8.84
CA GLU A 20 -2.73 9.12 9.29
C GLU A 20 -2.08 7.73 9.31
N GLN A 21 -1.19 7.43 8.35
CA GLN A 21 -0.46 6.18 8.32
C GLN A 21 0.50 6.07 9.50
N ALA A 22 1.26 7.13 9.79
CA ALA A 22 2.19 7.15 10.91
C ALA A 22 1.46 6.87 12.25
N ASP A 23 0.29 7.49 12.46
CA ASP A 23 -0.52 7.24 13.65
C ASP A 23 -1.11 5.83 13.68
N ALA A 24 -1.63 5.36 12.54
CA ALA A 24 -2.26 4.05 12.43
C ALA A 24 -1.30 2.89 12.67
N VAL A 25 -0.06 2.98 12.16
CA VAL A 25 0.94 1.93 12.38
C VAL A 25 1.38 1.84 13.84
N GLN A 26 1.41 2.95 14.58
CA GLN A 26 1.72 2.94 16.02
C GLN A 26 0.65 2.20 16.82
N ILE A 27 -0.63 2.44 16.51
CA ILE A 27 -1.74 1.72 17.15
C ILE A 27 -1.68 0.23 16.83
N THR A 28 -1.46 -0.09 15.55
CA THR A 28 -1.39 -1.46 15.06
C THR A 28 -0.21 -2.22 15.66
N ALA A 29 0.95 -1.57 15.78
CA ALA A 29 2.16 -2.16 16.34
C ALA A 29 1.95 -2.64 17.79
N ARG A 30 1.26 -1.87 18.61
CA ARG A 30 0.96 -2.27 20.01
C ARG A 30 0.21 -3.58 20.09
N ALA A 31 -0.85 -3.73 19.29
CA ALA A 31 -1.64 -4.96 19.25
C ALA A 31 -0.87 -6.16 18.70
N ILE A 32 0.03 -5.94 17.72
CA ILE A 32 0.88 -6.99 17.17
C ILE A 32 1.93 -7.40 18.20
N VAL A 33 2.55 -6.45 18.89
CA VAL A 33 3.58 -6.74 19.88
C VAL A 33 3.00 -7.44 21.12
N ASP A 34 1.71 -7.25 21.45
CA ASP A 34 1.03 -8.06 22.46
C ASP A 34 1.12 -9.56 22.14
N LEU A 35 0.88 -9.93 20.87
CA LEU A 35 0.97 -11.33 20.44
C LEU A 35 2.42 -11.85 20.42
N ILE A 36 3.37 -11.01 20.05
CA ILE A 36 4.81 -11.35 20.09
C ILE A 36 5.24 -11.58 21.55
N ALA A 37 4.81 -10.73 22.48
CA ALA A 37 5.10 -10.85 23.90
C ALA A 37 4.52 -12.15 24.53
N GLU A 38 3.42 -12.66 23.97
CA GLU A 38 2.86 -13.98 24.33
C GLU A 38 3.66 -15.16 23.72
N GLY A 39 4.72 -14.89 22.96
CA GLY A 39 5.59 -15.87 22.34
C GLY A 39 5.08 -16.41 21.02
N HIS A 40 4.25 -15.67 20.31
CA HIS A 40 3.75 -16.04 18.98
C HIS A 40 4.66 -15.53 17.86
N GLU A 41 4.74 -16.28 16.75
CA GLU A 41 5.35 -15.85 15.50
C GLU A 41 4.30 -15.10 14.69
N VAL A 42 4.58 -13.85 14.30
CA VAL A 42 3.60 -13.03 13.58
C VAL A 42 4.07 -12.71 12.17
N ILE A 43 3.18 -12.89 11.20
CA ILE A 43 3.35 -12.48 9.82
C ILE A 43 2.28 -11.42 9.54
N VAL A 44 2.71 -10.25 9.05
CA VAL A 44 1.78 -9.17 8.70
C VAL A 44 1.71 -9.04 7.18
N ALA A 45 0.50 -9.11 6.64
CA ALA A 45 0.20 -8.77 5.25
C ALA A 45 -0.67 -7.51 5.24
N HIS A 46 -0.49 -6.64 4.25
CA HIS A 46 -1.23 -5.38 4.20
C HIS A 46 -1.70 -5.05 2.78
N GLY A 47 -2.80 -4.29 2.68
CA GLY A 47 -3.21 -3.61 1.46
C GLY A 47 -2.42 -2.31 1.23
N ASN A 48 -2.64 -1.66 0.09
CA ASN A 48 -1.89 -0.46 -0.31
C ASN A 48 -2.71 0.56 -1.11
N GLY A 49 -4.04 0.44 -1.14
CA GLY A 49 -4.88 1.23 -2.05
C GLY A 49 -4.59 2.73 -2.07
N PRO A 50 -4.68 3.46 -0.95
CA PRO A 50 -4.36 4.88 -0.90
C PRO A 50 -2.90 5.18 -1.27
N GLN A 51 -1.96 4.39 -0.75
CA GLN A 51 -0.53 4.63 -0.88
C GLN A 51 -0.04 4.47 -2.32
N VAL A 52 -0.47 3.42 -3.02
CA VAL A 52 -0.12 3.23 -4.44
C VAL A 52 -0.68 4.35 -5.31
N GLY A 53 -1.87 4.86 -4.98
CA GLY A 53 -2.48 6.00 -5.67
C GLY A 53 -1.67 7.29 -5.49
N ILE A 54 -1.23 7.59 -4.27
CA ILE A 54 -0.37 8.76 -3.98
C ILE A 54 0.94 8.67 -4.77
N ILE A 55 1.60 7.51 -4.73
CA ILE A 55 2.88 7.30 -5.44
C ILE A 55 2.67 7.44 -6.95
N ASN A 56 1.66 6.79 -7.52
CA ASN A 56 1.37 6.88 -8.94
C ASN A 56 1.11 8.32 -9.39
N ASN A 57 0.32 9.09 -8.63
CA ASN A 57 0.06 10.49 -8.92
C ASN A 57 1.32 11.36 -8.83
N ALA A 58 2.21 11.09 -7.87
CA ALA A 58 3.49 11.79 -7.74
C ALA A 58 4.41 11.50 -8.94
N MET A 59 4.48 10.24 -9.38
CA MET A 59 5.28 9.84 -10.54
C MET A 59 4.73 10.43 -11.85
N LEU A 60 3.41 10.50 -11.99
CA LEU A 60 2.78 11.17 -13.14
C LEU A 60 3.06 12.67 -13.14
N ALA A 61 2.99 13.32 -11.99
CA ALA A 61 3.32 14.75 -11.87
C ALA A 61 4.79 15.02 -12.27
N LEU A 62 5.72 14.18 -11.79
CA LEU A 62 7.13 14.27 -12.14
C LEU A 62 7.35 14.12 -13.65
N MET A 63 6.70 13.16 -14.30
CA MET A 63 6.77 12.96 -15.74
C MET A 63 6.26 14.20 -16.52
N HIS A 64 5.25 14.90 -16.00
CA HIS A 64 4.74 16.12 -16.61
C HIS A 64 5.69 17.32 -16.47
N GLU A 65 6.37 17.43 -15.34
CA GLU A 65 7.30 18.54 -15.06
C GLU A 65 8.67 18.33 -15.72
N ASP A 66 9.13 17.09 -15.84
CA ASP A 66 10.42 16.76 -16.45
C ASP A 66 10.24 15.78 -17.63
N PRO A 67 10.30 16.27 -18.87
CA PRO A 67 10.15 15.42 -20.08
C PRO A 67 11.20 14.33 -20.25
N ARG A 68 12.27 14.33 -19.42
CA ARG A 68 13.30 13.27 -19.42
C ARG A 68 12.88 12.06 -18.60
N GLN A 69 11.79 12.18 -17.84
CA GLN A 69 11.27 11.08 -17.02
C GLN A 69 10.32 10.21 -17.82
N ASP A 70 10.56 8.91 -17.74
CA ASP A 70 9.66 7.92 -18.33
C ASP A 70 8.42 7.67 -17.45
N SER A 71 7.38 7.14 -18.06
CA SER A 71 6.21 6.68 -17.35
C SER A 71 6.58 5.54 -16.37
N THR A 72 6.28 5.72 -15.11
CA THR A 72 6.53 4.67 -14.10
C THR A 72 5.41 3.62 -14.15
N PRO A 73 5.74 2.34 -14.39
CA PRO A 73 4.73 1.29 -14.38
C PRO A 73 4.03 1.17 -13.02
N LEU A 74 2.72 0.89 -13.04
CA LEU A 74 1.95 0.74 -11.81
C LEU A 74 2.48 -0.38 -10.89
N SER A 75 3.07 -1.43 -11.46
CA SER A 75 3.74 -2.50 -10.70
C SER A 75 4.92 -1.99 -9.88
N VAL A 76 5.66 -1.00 -10.41
CA VAL A 76 6.76 -0.33 -9.68
C VAL A 76 6.20 0.54 -8.56
N CYS A 77 5.13 1.30 -8.81
CA CYS A 77 4.43 2.05 -7.76
C CYS A 77 3.90 1.10 -6.67
N GLY A 78 3.43 -0.09 -7.06
CA GLY A 78 3.04 -1.16 -6.14
C GLY A 78 4.20 -1.60 -5.25
N ALA A 79 5.37 -1.88 -5.82
CA ALA A 79 6.57 -2.24 -5.06
C ALA A 79 7.03 -1.12 -4.12
N MET A 80 7.01 0.13 -4.59
CA MET A 80 7.30 1.31 -3.75
C MET A 80 6.34 1.40 -2.56
N SER A 81 5.05 1.14 -2.78
CA SER A 81 4.05 1.16 -1.70
C SER A 81 4.26 0.04 -0.68
N GLN A 82 4.66 -1.15 -1.11
CA GLN A 82 5.02 -2.24 -0.19
C GLN A 82 6.18 -1.84 0.70
N ALA A 83 7.24 -1.29 0.12
CA ALA A 83 8.42 -0.85 0.86
C ALA A 83 8.09 0.30 1.82
N TYR A 84 7.33 1.28 1.39
CA TYR A 84 6.93 2.42 2.19
C TYR A 84 6.10 2.02 3.42
N ILE A 85 5.04 1.24 3.22
CA ILE A 85 4.19 0.75 4.30
C ILE A 85 4.98 -0.18 5.23
N GLY A 86 5.78 -1.09 4.64
CA GLY A 86 6.61 -2.00 5.39
C GLY A 86 7.65 -1.29 6.25
N TYR A 87 8.24 -0.20 5.76
CA TYR A 87 9.17 0.64 6.51
C TYR A 87 8.50 1.25 7.75
N ASP A 88 7.31 1.84 7.59
CA ASP A 88 6.60 2.44 8.71
C ASP A 88 6.17 1.40 9.76
N LEU A 89 5.63 0.26 9.30
CA LEU A 89 5.28 -0.86 10.18
C LEU A 89 6.50 -1.42 10.92
N GLN A 90 7.61 -1.61 10.22
CA GLN A 90 8.84 -2.12 10.80
C GLN A 90 9.38 -1.19 11.89
N ASN A 91 9.39 0.12 11.64
CA ASN A 91 9.82 1.12 12.61
C ASN A 91 8.91 1.11 13.86
N ALA A 92 7.59 1.13 13.66
CA ALA A 92 6.64 1.13 14.76
C ALA A 92 6.69 -0.16 15.61
N LEU A 93 6.83 -1.32 14.95
CA LEU A 93 6.99 -2.61 15.64
C LEU A 93 8.31 -2.65 16.44
N HIS A 94 9.40 -2.22 15.81
CA HIS A 94 10.71 -2.21 16.46
C HIS A 94 10.73 -1.28 17.69
N GLU A 95 10.19 -0.08 17.55
CA GLU A 95 10.07 0.87 18.67
C GLU A 95 9.25 0.29 19.82
N GLU A 96 8.08 -0.28 19.53
CA GLU A 96 7.21 -0.86 20.56
C GLU A 96 7.86 -2.08 21.24
N MET A 97 8.55 -2.94 20.48
CA MET A 97 9.29 -4.07 21.04
C MET A 97 10.44 -3.61 21.94
N MET A 98 11.22 -2.62 21.51
CA MET A 98 12.28 -2.03 22.33
C MET A 98 11.75 -1.47 23.65
N ASN A 99 10.62 -0.77 23.61
CA ASN A 99 9.96 -0.22 24.80
C ASN A 99 9.54 -1.31 25.79
N ARG A 100 9.30 -2.53 25.31
CA ARG A 100 8.94 -3.71 26.14
C ARG A 100 10.12 -4.63 26.43
N GLY A 101 11.34 -4.30 26.01
CA GLY A 101 12.52 -5.11 26.21
C GLY A 101 12.54 -6.41 25.40
N ILE A 102 11.86 -6.44 24.27
CA ILE A 102 11.81 -7.58 23.32
C ILE A 102 12.86 -7.32 22.23
N ASP A 103 13.84 -8.21 22.13
CA ASP A 103 14.92 -8.14 21.11
C ASP A 103 14.69 -9.19 20.02
N GLU A 104 13.69 -8.92 19.17
CA GLU A 104 13.35 -9.77 18.04
C GLU A 104 13.47 -8.98 16.73
N PRO A 105 13.99 -9.59 15.65
CA PRO A 105 14.13 -8.91 14.36
C PRO A 105 12.78 -8.73 13.65
N VAL A 106 12.60 -7.59 13.00
CA VAL A 106 11.50 -7.33 12.07
C VAL A 106 12.05 -7.20 10.67
N VAL A 107 11.42 -7.87 9.70
CA VAL A 107 11.85 -7.86 8.29
C VAL A 107 10.68 -7.48 7.41
N THR A 108 10.90 -6.54 6.51
CA THR A 108 9.97 -6.20 5.43
C THR A 108 10.37 -6.91 4.15
N MET A 109 9.44 -7.56 3.50
CA MET A 109 9.64 -8.23 2.21
C MET A 109 8.79 -7.57 1.13
N VAL A 110 9.42 -7.25 0.00
CA VAL A 110 8.71 -6.92 -1.24
C VAL A 110 8.40 -8.22 -1.96
N THR A 111 7.14 -8.43 -2.29
CA THR A 111 6.66 -9.68 -2.90
C THR A 111 6.22 -9.45 -4.34
N GLN A 112 6.41 -10.48 -5.17
CA GLN A 112 5.84 -10.56 -6.51
C GLN A 112 4.86 -11.73 -6.55
N VAL A 113 3.75 -11.55 -7.30
CA VAL A 113 2.72 -12.57 -7.48
C VAL A 113 2.62 -12.90 -8.95
N GLU A 114 2.80 -14.17 -9.29
CA GLU A 114 2.54 -14.67 -10.64
C GLU A 114 1.04 -14.62 -10.93
N VAL A 115 0.68 -14.13 -12.12
CA VAL A 115 -0.70 -14.02 -12.59
C VAL A 115 -0.85 -14.72 -13.92
N ASP A 116 -2.05 -15.23 -14.21
CA ASP A 116 -2.36 -15.80 -15.52
C ASP A 116 -2.40 -14.67 -16.56
N PRO A 117 -1.58 -14.71 -17.63
CA PRO A 117 -1.59 -13.68 -18.67
C PRO A 117 -2.92 -13.61 -19.44
N ASN A 118 -3.77 -14.62 -19.34
CA ASN A 118 -5.09 -14.67 -19.96
C ASN A 118 -6.22 -14.28 -18.99
N ASP A 119 -5.90 -13.79 -17.78
CA ASP A 119 -6.92 -13.35 -16.82
C ASP A 119 -7.80 -12.27 -17.46
N PRO A 120 -9.14 -12.44 -17.47
CA PRO A 120 -10.07 -11.48 -18.07
C PRO A 120 -9.98 -10.08 -17.43
N ALA A 121 -9.45 -9.97 -16.22
CA ALA A 121 -9.22 -8.68 -15.55
C ALA A 121 -8.23 -7.76 -16.31
N PHE A 122 -7.37 -8.29 -17.18
CA PHE A 122 -6.54 -7.46 -18.06
C PHE A 122 -7.36 -6.69 -19.10
N ASN A 123 -8.48 -7.24 -19.51
CA ASN A 123 -9.37 -6.61 -20.50
C ASN A 123 -10.51 -5.83 -19.84
N ASP A 124 -10.91 -6.21 -18.63
CA ASP A 124 -11.97 -5.58 -17.84
C ASP A 124 -11.55 -5.43 -16.37
N PRO A 125 -10.69 -4.45 -16.05
CA PRO A 125 -10.23 -4.19 -14.68
C PRO A 125 -11.41 -3.86 -13.77
N SER A 126 -11.50 -4.54 -12.61
CA SER A 126 -12.61 -4.41 -11.67
C SER A 126 -12.31 -3.55 -10.45
N LYS A 127 -11.02 -3.24 -10.20
CA LYS A 127 -10.61 -2.47 -9.02
C LYS A 127 -10.02 -1.12 -9.42
N PRO A 128 -10.70 -0.01 -9.18
CA PRO A 128 -10.17 1.32 -9.46
C PRO A 128 -9.02 1.66 -8.51
N ILE A 129 -8.09 2.47 -9.01
CA ILE A 129 -6.93 2.97 -8.27
C ILE A 129 -6.89 4.49 -8.41
N GLY A 130 -6.54 5.19 -7.32
CA GLY A 130 -6.35 6.63 -7.30
C GLY A 130 -7.52 7.38 -6.69
N LYS A 131 -7.58 8.68 -6.99
CA LYS A 131 -8.63 9.56 -6.50
C LYS A 131 -9.93 9.36 -7.27
N PHE A 132 -11.05 9.55 -6.60
CA PHE A 132 -12.32 9.81 -7.27
C PHE A 132 -12.23 11.18 -7.96
N LEU A 133 -12.65 11.21 -9.21
CA LEU A 133 -12.66 12.41 -10.05
C LEU A 133 -14.10 12.70 -10.48
N SER A 134 -14.42 13.95 -10.78
CA SER A 134 -15.63 14.25 -11.50
C SER A 134 -15.56 13.70 -12.94
N GLU A 135 -16.70 13.55 -13.60
CA GLU A 135 -16.77 13.06 -14.99
C GLU A 135 -15.93 13.94 -15.93
N GLU A 136 -15.95 15.27 -15.74
CA GLU A 136 -15.17 16.21 -16.54
C GLU A 136 -13.67 16.05 -16.32
N GLU A 137 -13.25 15.93 -15.05
CA GLU A 137 -11.83 15.70 -14.70
C GLU A 137 -11.34 14.37 -15.25
N ALA A 138 -12.15 13.31 -15.16
CA ALA A 138 -11.82 11.99 -15.70
C ALA A 138 -11.64 12.02 -17.21
N LYS A 139 -12.52 12.73 -17.97
CA LYS A 139 -12.40 12.91 -19.42
C LYS A 139 -11.10 13.64 -19.80
N VAL A 140 -10.78 14.73 -19.10
CA VAL A 140 -9.54 15.49 -19.32
C VAL A 140 -8.30 14.63 -19.03
N MET A 141 -8.35 13.87 -17.93
CA MET A 141 -7.24 13.01 -17.55
C MET A 141 -7.06 11.84 -18.54
N ALA A 142 -8.15 11.20 -18.95
CA ALA A 142 -8.13 10.14 -19.96
C ALA A 142 -7.48 10.59 -21.26
N ALA A 143 -7.83 11.79 -21.74
CA ALA A 143 -7.26 12.36 -22.96
C ALA A 143 -5.74 12.64 -22.83
N LYS A 144 -5.26 12.96 -21.63
CA LYS A 144 -3.84 13.23 -21.37
C LYS A 144 -2.99 11.99 -21.14
N THR A 145 -3.54 10.98 -20.48
CA THR A 145 -2.78 9.82 -19.98
C THR A 145 -3.07 8.53 -20.74
N GLY A 146 -4.19 8.45 -21.46
CA GLY A 146 -4.67 7.20 -22.04
C GLY A 146 -5.26 6.22 -21.03
N PHE A 147 -5.43 6.61 -19.78
CA PHE A 147 -6.00 5.76 -18.73
C PHE A 147 -7.50 5.58 -18.93
N LEU A 148 -7.97 4.39 -18.57
CA LEU A 148 -9.39 4.08 -18.53
C LEU A 148 -9.95 4.45 -17.17
N PHE A 149 -11.03 5.22 -17.18
CA PHE A 149 -11.80 5.58 -16.00
C PHE A 149 -13.14 4.87 -16.01
N LYS A 150 -13.57 4.37 -14.88
CA LYS A 150 -14.88 3.73 -14.69
C LYS A 150 -15.57 4.38 -13.51
N GLU A 151 -16.89 4.50 -13.62
CA GLU A 151 -17.73 4.89 -12.50
C GLU A 151 -17.69 3.80 -11.42
N ASP A 152 -17.49 4.20 -10.18
CA ASP A 152 -17.53 3.34 -9.01
C ASP A 152 -18.42 3.95 -7.93
N ALA A 153 -19.48 3.23 -7.57
CA ALA A 153 -20.44 3.62 -6.53
C ALA A 153 -21.04 5.04 -6.72
N GLY A 154 -21.26 5.47 -7.96
CA GLY A 154 -21.83 6.79 -8.29
C GLY A 154 -20.83 7.94 -8.20
N ARG A 155 -19.56 7.63 -8.34
CA ARG A 155 -18.44 8.58 -8.31
C ARG A 155 -17.46 8.34 -9.44
#